data_fdd17f2784eea2ad9b1528440f4dcce0
#
_entry.id   fdd17f2784eea2ad9b1528440f4dcce0
#
_cell.length_a   1.000
_cell.length_b   1.000
_cell.length_c   1.000
_cell.angle_alpha   90.00
_cell.angle_beta   90.00
_cell.angle_gamma   90.00
#
_symmetry.space_group_name_H-M   'P 1'
#
loop_
_entity.id
_entity.type
_entity.pdbx_description
1 polymer ?
#
loop_
_entity_poly.entity_id
_entity_poly.type
_entity_poly.pdbx_seq_one_letter_code
_entity_poly.pdbx_strand_id
1 'polypeptide(L)'
;RQIVLGDADIAVCGGIEGRIDSPVIAPFSMMRALSTRNDDPLAASRPFDKDRDGFVFGEAQALLVIETEEHALARGAKPIARLLGAGITSDGYHMVSPDVEGGGAARAMKRAMEIAGLSRTDIDFINAHATATPIGDAAESKAINAVVGTDAAVYAPKGALGHSIGAVGALEAALTVLSIRDGIIPPTLNLDNQDPEINLDVVHGSARKGEINYALNNSFGFGGHNVALAFGKY
;
A
#
# COMPACT_ATOMS: atom_id res chain seq x y z
N ARG A 1 8.04 -7.79 14.88
CA ARG A 1 8.59 -7.39 16.21
C ARG A 1 9.08 -8.61 16.98
N GLN A 2 8.31 -9.69 17.11
CA GLN A 2 8.69 -10.89 17.86
C GLN A 2 9.98 -11.52 17.34
N ILE A 3 10.16 -11.59 16.00
CA ILE A 3 11.41 -12.06 15.39
C ILE A 3 12.59 -11.15 15.79
N VAL A 4 12.43 -9.83 15.72
CA VAL A 4 13.50 -8.87 16.10
C VAL A 4 13.84 -8.93 17.59
N LEU A 5 12.88 -9.28 18.45
CA LEU A 5 13.09 -9.46 19.89
C LEU A 5 13.66 -10.83 20.25
N GLY A 6 13.75 -11.76 19.29
CA GLY A 6 14.23 -13.12 19.53
C GLY A 6 13.18 -14.06 20.14
N ASP A 7 11.91 -13.64 20.17
CA ASP A 7 10.81 -14.47 20.69
C ASP A 7 10.40 -15.57 19.68
N ALA A 8 10.77 -15.41 18.40
CA ALA A 8 10.50 -16.36 17.33
C ALA A 8 11.52 -16.21 16.20
N ASP A 9 11.93 -17.31 15.58
CA ASP A 9 12.83 -17.34 14.42
C ASP A 9 12.06 -17.23 13.10
N ILE A 10 10.81 -17.67 13.08
CA ILE A 10 9.92 -17.70 11.90
C ILE A 10 8.50 -17.36 12.32
N ALA A 11 7.79 -16.66 11.46
CA ALA A 11 6.38 -16.35 11.64
C ALA A 11 5.61 -16.43 10.31
N VAL A 12 4.38 -16.92 10.36
CA VAL A 12 3.41 -16.78 9.29
C VAL A 12 2.53 -15.58 9.63
N CYS A 13 2.50 -14.60 8.75
CA CYS A 13 1.69 -13.40 8.93
C CYS A 13 0.91 -13.09 7.64
N GLY A 14 -0.22 -12.43 7.80
CA GLY A 14 -1.04 -12.08 6.65
C GLY A 14 -2.42 -11.60 7.04
N GLY A 15 -3.30 -11.58 6.06
CA GLY A 15 -4.69 -11.17 6.22
C GLY A 15 -5.61 -11.91 5.25
N ILE A 16 -6.85 -12.04 5.65
CA ILE A 16 -7.91 -12.68 4.88
C ILE A 16 -9.13 -11.77 4.95
N GLU A 17 -9.73 -11.52 3.80
CA GLU A 17 -11.01 -10.85 3.68
C GLU A 17 -11.85 -11.58 2.65
N GLY A 18 -13.05 -11.90 3.01
CA GLY A 18 -13.99 -12.60 2.15
C GLY A 18 -15.42 -12.29 2.53
N ARG A 19 -16.35 -12.67 1.66
CA ARG A 19 -17.77 -12.49 1.82
C ARG A 19 -18.22 -11.03 1.76
N ILE A 20 -18.21 -10.49 0.54
CA ILE A 20 -18.83 -9.20 0.23
C ILE A 20 -20.34 -9.42 0.15
N ASP A 21 -21.07 -9.03 1.18
CA ASP A 21 -22.53 -9.14 1.25
C ASP A 21 -23.17 -7.84 1.77
N SER A 22 -24.50 -7.80 1.76
CA SER A 22 -25.25 -6.60 2.13
C SER A 22 -24.92 -6.06 3.54
N PRO A 23 -24.74 -6.89 4.58
CA PRO A 23 -24.33 -6.42 5.91
C PRO A 23 -22.95 -5.71 5.92
N VAL A 24 -22.04 -6.12 5.04
CA VAL A 24 -20.72 -5.48 4.91
C VAL A 24 -20.83 -4.19 4.09
N ILE A 25 -21.57 -4.21 2.98
CA ILE A 25 -21.68 -3.05 2.09
C ILE A 25 -22.44 -1.89 2.75
N ALA A 26 -23.51 -2.17 3.50
CA ALA A 26 -24.41 -1.16 4.01
C ALA A 26 -23.72 -0.06 4.86
N PRO A 27 -22.88 -0.36 5.87
CA PRO A 27 -22.24 0.67 6.67
C PRO A 27 -21.29 1.56 5.84
N PHE A 28 -20.55 0.99 4.89
CA PHE A 28 -19.64 1.77 4.05
C PHE A 28 -20.39 2.62 3.02
N SER A 29 -21.54 2.16 2.54
CA SER A 29 -22.44 2.98 1.72
C SER A 29 -22.99 4.16 2.51
N MET A 30 -23.38 3.95 3.77
CA MET A 30 -23.86 5.03 4.67
C MET A 30 -22.75 6.06 4.94
N MET A 31 -21.48 5.65 4.98
CA MET A 31 -20.33 6.56 5.10
C MET A 31 -19.99 7.27 3.80
N ARG A 32 -20.64 6.93 2.69
CA ARG A 32 -20.31 7.44 1.34
C ARG A 32 -18.86 7.20 0.94
N ALA A 33 -18.31 6.07 1.37
CA ALA A 33 -16.93 5.69 1.10
C ALA A 33 -16.80 4.83 -0.19
N LEU A 34 -17.91 4.24 -0.64
CA LEU A 34 -17.94 3.37 -1.82
C LEU A 34 -18.22 4.18 -3.09
N SER A 35 -17.59 3.73 -4.19
CA SER A 35 -17.94 4.21 -5.53
C SER A 35 -19.41 3.93 -5.85
N THR A 36 -20.04 4.86 -6.54
CA THR A 36 -21.42 4.75 -7.02
C THR A 36 -21.52 4.48 -8.52
N ARG A 37 -20.39 4.22 -9.19
CA ARG A 37 -20.28 3.97 -10.64
C ARG A 37 -20.78 2.56 -11.00
N ASN A 38 -22.10 2.32 -10.83
CA ASN A 38 -22.72 1.02 -11.13
C ASN A 38 -23.06 0.83 -12.61
N ASP A 39 -23.04 1.87 -13.40
CA ASP A 39 -23.22 1.85 -14.86
C ASP A 39 -21.96 1.35 -15.60
N ASP A 40 -20.78 1.50 -14.97
CA ASP A 40 -19.50 0.96 -15.46
C ASP A 40 -18.66 0.41 -14.31
N PRO A 41 -19.02 -0.76 -13.76
CA PRO A 41 -18.38 -1.29 -12.56
C PRO A 41 -16.91 -1.69 -12.77
N LEU A 42 -16.49 -1.98 -14.00
CA LEU A 42 -15.10 -2.31 -14.32
C LEU A 42 -14.18 -1.08 -14.22
N ALA A 43 -14.72 0.12 -14.41
CA ALA A 43 -14.01 1.40 -14.29
C ALA A 43 -14.25 2.09 -12.94
N ALA A 44 -14.91 1.44 -11.99
CA ALA A 44 -15.31 2.08 -10.74
C ALA A 44 -14.12 2.34 -9.80
N SER A 45 -13.24 1.36 -9.59
CA SER A 45 -12.02 1.55 -8.81
C SER A 45 -10.95 2.22 -9.67
N ARG A 46 -10.67 3.50 -9.40
CA ARG A 46 -9.76 4.32 -10.23
C ARG A 46 -8.84 5.21 -9.38
N PRO A 47 -7.86 4.60 -8.70
CA PRO A 47 -6.94 5.34 -7.84
C PRO A 47 -6.23 6.46 -8.59
N PHE A 48 -6.12 7.63 -7.93
CA PHE A 48 -5.45 8.84 -8.43
C PHE A 48 -6.10 9.51 -9.65
N ASP A 49 -7.14 8.92 -10.21
CA ASP A 49 -7.89 9.54 -11.32
C ASP A 49 -8.75 10.71 -10.80
N LYS A 50 -8.92 11.74 -11.63
CA LYS A 50 -9.72 12.94 -11.28
C LYS A 50 -11.20 12.62 -11.05
N ASP A 51 -11.70 11.55 -11.67
CA ASP A 51 -13.11 11.15 -11.61
C ASP A 51 -13.36 10.02 -10.60
N ARG A 52 -12.40 9.78 -9.67
CA ARG A 52 -12.56 8.83 -8.56
C ARG A 52 -13.64 9.29 -7.59
N ASP A 53 -14.46 8.38 -7.12
CA ASP A 53 -15.62 8.68 -6.28
C ASP A 53 -15.77 7.79 -5.05
N GLY A 54 -14.83 6.89 -4.81
CA GLY A 54 -14.85 5.96 -3.68
C GLY A 54 -14.21 4.63 -4.00
N PHE A 55 -14.06 3.77 -3.01
CA PHE A 55 -13.46 2.46 -3.21
C PHE A 55 -14.50 1.41 -3.66
N VAL A 56 -14.01 0.32 -4.23
CA VAL A 56 -14.76 -0.89 -4.55
C VAL A 56 -14.26 -2.01 -3.66
N PHE A 57 -15.16 -2.78 -3.06
CA PHE A 57 -14.75 -3.95 -2.28
C PHE A 57 -14.07 -5.01 -3.15
N GLY A 58 -13.05 -5.65 -2.58
CA GLY A 58 -12.40 -6.85 -3.12
C GLY A 58 -12.32 -7.93 -2.06
N GLU A 59 -12.36 -9.19 -2.48
CA GLU A 59 -12.06 -10.34 -1.63
C GLU A 59 -10.63 -10.81 -1.91
N ALA A 60 -9.87 -11.08 -0.87
CA ALA A 60 -8.50 -11.55 -1.03
C ALA A 60 -7.99 -12.27 0.22
N GLN A 61 -6.89 -12.99 0.02
CA GLN A 61 -6.07 -13.50 1.10
C GLN A 61 -4.60 -13.46 0.69
N ALA A 62 -3.74 -13.17 1.63
CA ALA A 62 -2.30 -13.27 1.44
C ALA A 62 -1.64 -13.68 2.75
N LEU A 63 -0.74 -14.64 2.66
CA LEU A 63 0.08 -15.10 3.78
C LEU A 63 1.55 -15.02 3.38
N LEU A 64 2.36 -14.45 4.26
CA LEU A 64 3.80 -14.35 4.08
C LEU A 64 4.49 -15.13 5.21
N VAL A 65 5.55 -15.84 4.84
CA VAL A 65 6.49 -16.40 5.80
C VAL A 65 7.63 -15.41 5.96
N ILE A 66 7.81 -14.90 7.16
CA ILE A 66 8.92 -14.04 7.54
C ILE A 66 9.80 -14.76 8.57
N GLU A 67 11.09 -14.64 8.44
CA GLU A 67 12.05 -15.31 9.31
C GLU A 67 13.35 -14.51 9.41
N THR A 68 14.19 -14.84 10.39
CA THR A 68 15.54 -14.28 10.43
C THR A 68 16.34 -14.77 9.23
N GLU A 69 17.25 -13.94 8.72
CA GLU A 69 18.13 -14.34 7.61
C GLU A 69 18.96 -15.59 7.97
N GLU A 70 19.45 -15.65 9.21
CA GLU A 70 20.20 -16.79 9.72
C GLU A 70 19.38 -18.09 9.65
N HIS A 71 18.15 -18.08 10.14
CA HIS A 71 17.25 -19.23 10.09
C HIS A 71 16.96 -19.67 8.65
N ALA A 72 16.67 -18.70 7.76
CA ALA A 72 16.41 -18.97 6.34
C ALA A 72 17.58 -19.67 5.66
N LEU A 73 18.79 -19.15 5.84
CA LEU A 73 20.02 -19.72 5.26
C LEU A 73 20.35 -21.09 5.84
N ALA A 74 20.18 -21.27 7.16
CA ALA A 74 20.47 -22.55 7.84
C ALA A 74 19.59 -23.70 7.31
N ARG A 75 18.36 -23.44 6.89
CA ARG A 75 17.46 -24.43 6.27
C ARG A 75 17.54 -24.51 4.74
N GLY A 76 18.46 -23.77 4.12
CA GLY A 76 18.66 -23.74 2.67
C GLY A 76 17.58 -22.98 1.90
N ALA A 77 16.82 -22.09 2.54
CA ALA A 77 15.86 -21.22 1.86
C ALA A 77 16.57 -20.17 1.00
N LYS A 78 15.84 -19.70 0.01
CA LYS A 78 16.25 -18.54 -0.83
C LYS A 78 15.32 -17.38 -0.51
N PRO A 79 15.74 -16.42 0.33
CA PRO A 79 14.93 -15.25 0.62
C PRO A 79 14.59 -14.48 -0.68
N ILE A 80 13.40 -13.89 -0.73
CA ILE A 80 12.93 -13.17 -1.92
C ILE A 80 13.25 -11.68 -1.78
N ALA A 81 13.05 -11.14 -0.57
CA ALA A 81 13.32 -9.75 -0.23
C ALA A 81 13.59 -9.64 1.27
N ARG A 82 14.07 -8.48 1.70
CA ARG A 82 14.26 -8.13 3.11
C ARG A 82 13.15 -7.19 3.58
N LEU A 83 12.57 -7.44 4.74
CA LEU A 83 11.76 -6.46 5.47
C LEU A 83 12.69 -5.65 6.36
N LEU A 84 12.99 -4.41 5.97
CA LEU A 84 14.02 -3.57 6.58
C LEU A 84 13.49 -2.68 7.69
N GLY A 85 12.25 -2.23 7.58
CA GLY A 85 11.66 -1.30 8.54
C GLY A 85 10.14 -1.28 8.49
N ALA A 86 9.55 -0.84 9.60
CA ALA A 86 8.12 -0.62 9.72
C ALA A 86 7.85 0.65 10.53
N GLY A 87 7.01 1.53 10.00
CA GLY A 87 6.52 2.70 10.70
C GLY A 87 5.03 2.56 11.00
N ILE A 88 4.65 2.80 12.25
CA ILE A 88 3.26 2.73 12.72
C ILE A 88 2.95 4.03 13.41
N THR A 89 1.89 4.72 12.98
CA THR A 89 1.45 6.01 13.55
C THR A 89 -0.07 6.08 13.64
N SER A 90 -0.55 7.10 14.31
CA SER A 90 -1.96 7.46 14.31
C SER A 90 -2.13 8.94 13.98
N ASP A 91 -3.18 9.26 13.22
CA ASP A 91 -3.53 10.65 12.89
C ASP A 91 -4.03 11.41 14.12
N GLY A 92 -4.85 10.77 14.94
CA GLY A 92 -5.56 11.44 16.03
C GLY A 92 -6.53 12.51 15.53
N TYR A 93 -7.02 12.39 14.30
CA TYR A 93 -7.78 13.41 13.58
C TYR A 93 -9.29 13.13 13.56
N HIS A 94 -9.71 12.01 12.97
CA HIS A 94 -11.12 11.66 12.81
C HIS A 94 -11.31 10.15 12.74
N MET A 95 -12.53 9.65 13.07
CA MET A 95 -12.81 8.21 13.12
C MET A 95 -12.72 7.52 11.75
N VAL A 96 -13.09 8.21 10.67
CA VAL A 96 -13.14 7.61 9.31
C VAL A 96 -12.39 8.41 8.25
N SER A 97 -12.19 9.72 8.45
CA SER A 97 -11.45 10.56 7.49
C SER A 97 -9.97 10.59 7.85
N PRO A 98 -9.06 10.44 6.87
CA PRO A 98 -7.65 10.67 7.12
C PRO A 98 -7.37 12.14 7.41
N ASP A 99 -6.24 12.43 8.04
CA ASP A 99 -5.68 13.78 8.06
C ASP A 99 -5.45 14.26 6.63
N VAL A 100 -6.15 15.31 6.22
CA VAL A 100 -6.13 15.84 4.85
C VAL A 100 -4.76 16.36 4.39
N GLU A 101 -3.85 16.62 5.33
CA GLU A 101 -2.45 16.96 5.05
C GLU A 101 -1.52 15.73 5.02
N GLY A 102 -2.06 14.53 5.31
CA GLY A 102 -1.30 13.29 5.28
C GLY A 102 -0.19 13.19 6.34
N GLY A 103 -0.28 13.98 7.41
CA GLY A 103 0.80 14.06 8.41
C GLY A 103 1.10 12.74 9.11
N GLY A 104 0.05 11.93 9.41
CA GLY A 104 0.21 10.61 10.01
C GLY A 104 0.89 9.62 9.06
N ALA A 105 0.44 9.58 7.81
CA ALA A 105 1.02 8.76 6.75
C ALA A 105 2.49 9.13 6.48
N ALA A 106 2.80 10.42 6.41
CA ALA A 106 4.17 10.91 6.26
C ALA A 106 5.08 10.45 7.41
N ARG A 107 4.61 10.55 8.67
CA ARG A 107 5.38 10.06 9.83
C ARG A 107 5.59 8.54 9.77
N ALA A 108 4.61 7.77 9.31
CA ALA A 108 4.75 6.31 9.18
C ALA A 108 5.82 5.96 8.14
N MET A 109 5.77 6.55 6.94
CA MET A 109 6.80 6.35 5.91
C MET A 109 8.18 6.77 6.40
N LYS A 110 8.32 7.97 6.96
CA LYS A 110 9.58 8.46 7.51
C LYS A 110 10.14 7.50 8.54
N ARG A 111 9.30 7.01 9.46
CA ARG A 111 9.74 6.06 10.50
C ARG A 111 10.19 4.72 9.92
N ALA A 112 9.50 4.19 8.90
CA ALA A 112 9.91 2.97 8.21
C ALA A 112 11.30 3.13 7.57
N MET A 113 11.52 4.25 6.87
CA MET A 113 12.80 4.57 6.23
C MET A 113 13.93 4.77 7.25
N GLU A 114 13.68 5.49 8.35
CA GLU A 114 14.65 5.67 9.43
C GLU A 114 15.13 4.34 10.03
N ILE A 115 14.19 3.43 10.30
CA ILE A 115 14.52 2.08 10.82
C ILE A 115 15.31 1.28 9.79
N ALA A 116 14.99 1.43 8.51
CA ALA A 116 15.67 0.78 7.40
C ALA A 116 17.04 1.40 7.07
N GLY A 117 17.36 2.57 7.60
CA GLY A 117 18.58 3.33 7.25
C GLY A 117 18.55 3.91 5.84
N LEU A 118 17.35 4.18 5.31
CA LEU A 118 17.14 4.67 3.94
C LEU A 118 16.89 6.18 3.91
N SER A 119 17.43 6.82 2.88
CA SER A 119 17.13 8.21 2.50
C SER A 119 15.99 8.27 1.48
N ARG A 120 15.47 9.47 1.21
CA ARG A 120 14.41 9.66 0.20
C ARG A 120 14.82 9.25 -1.21
N THR A 121 16.09 9.38 -1.55
CA THR A 121 16.65 9.07 -2.87
C THR A 121 16.92 7.59 -3.07
N ASP A 122 16.79 6.78 -2.02
CA ASP A 122 16.96 5.32 -2.13
C ASP A 122 15.68 4.62 -2.53
N ILE A 123 14.52 5.29 -2.42
CA ILE A 123 13.22 4.67 -2.69
C ILE A 123 12.92 4.69 -4.19
N ASP A 124 12.94 3.50 -4.79
CA ASP A 124 12.63 3.32 -6.22
C ASP A 124 11.12 3.21 -6.48
N PHE A 125 10.38 2.65 -5.52
CA PHE A 125 9.00 2.23 -5.73
C PHE A 125 8.15 2.38 -4.46
N ILE A 126 6.90 2.81 -4.65
CA ILE A 126 5.88 2.89 -3.60
C ILE A 126 4.62 2.15 -4.05
N ASN A 127 4.25 1.10 -3.31
CA ASN A 127 2.93 0.49 -3.38
C ASN A 127 2.01 1.31 -2.48
N ALA A 128 1.16 2.13 -3.11
CA ALA A 128 0.33 3.08 -2.40
C ALA A 128 -0.94 2.44 -1.84
N HIS A 129 -1.43 2.98 -0.73
CA HIS A 129 -2.75 2.61 -0.18
C HIS A 129 -3.88 2.95 -1.15
N ALA A 130 -3.90 4.16 -1.67
CA ALA A 130 -4.71 4.67 -2.80
C ALA A 130 -6.04 3.93 -3.03
N THR A 131 -7.03 4.24 -2.22
CA THR A 131 -8.34 3.55 -2.23
C THR A 131 -9.30 4.05 -3.32
N ALA A 132 -8.89 4.99 -4.16
CA ALA A 132 -9.74 5.72 -5.09
C ALA A 132 -10.77 6.63 -4.40
N THR A 133 -10.53 7.01 -3.15
CA THR A 133 -11.35 8.03 -2.48
C THR A 133 -10.78 9.43 -2.75
N PRO A 134 -11.61 10.44 -2.98
CA PRO A 134 -11.14 11.80 -3.28
C PRO A 134 -10.16 12.33 -2.23
N ILE A 135 -10.51 12.21 -0.95
CA ILE A 135 -9.71 12.74 0.17
C ILE A 135 -8.49 11.85 0.45
N GLY A 136 -8.68 10.53 0.44
CA GLY A 136 -7.61 9.58 0.81
C GLY A 136 -6.42 9.65 -0.13
N ASP A 137 -6.67 9.59 -1.43
CA ASP A 137 -5.62 9.61 -2.44
C ASP A 137 -4.88 10.96 -2.46
N ALA A 138 -5.60 12.08 -2.27
CA ALA A 138 -5.00 13.40 -2.18
C ALA A 138 -4.10 13.55 -0.94
N ALA A 139 -4.56 13.07 0.22
CA ALA A 139 -3.78 13.09 1.46
C ALA A 139 -2.51 12.21 1.37
N GLU A 140 -2.64 11.02 0.78
CA GLU A 140 -1.48 10.15 0.55
C GLU A 140 -0.48 10.76 -0.43
N SER A 141 -0.94 11.40 -1.50
CA SER A 141 -0.07 12.11 -2.44
C SER A 141 0.74 13.20 -1.75
N LYS A 142 0.13 14.01 -0.89
CA LYS A 142 0.85 15.01 -0.08
C LYS A 142 1.90 14.35 0.83
N ALA A 143 1.53 13.25 1.48
CA ALA A 143 2.44 12.52 2.37
C ALA A 143 3.65 11.96 1.63
N ILE A 144 3.44 11.34 0.47
CA ILE A 144 4.53 10.81 -0.39
C ILE A 144 5.44 11.95 -0.83
N ASN A 145 4.87 13.05 -1.34
CA ASN A 145 5.66 14.21 -1.78
C ASN A 145 6.51 14.81 -0.64
N ALA A 146 5.96 14.89 0.56
CA ALA A 146 6.67 15.43 1.72
C ALA A 146 7.87 14.58 2.18
N VAL A 147 7.82 13.26 1.98
CA VAL A 147 8.81 12.30 2.50
C VAL A 147 9.78 11.85 1.41
N VAL A 148 9.27 11.41 0.28
CA VAL A 148 10.05 10.81 -0.82
C VAL A 148 10.23 11.79 -1.98
N GLY A 149 9.23 12.61 -2.27
CA GLY A 149 9.21 13.48 -3.43
C GLY A 149 8.48 12.82 -4.61
N THR A 150 8.89 13.19 -5.82
CA THR A 150 8.26 12.76 -7.07
C THR A 150 9.07 11.74 -7.87
N ASP A 151 10.23 11.35 -7.37
CA ASP A 151 11.19 10.54 -8.15
C ASP A 151 10.89 9.04 -8.09
N ALA A 152 10.23 8.58 -7.02
CA ALA A 152 9.84 7.18 -6.89
C ALA A 152 8.60 6.85 -7.73
N ALA A 153 8.64 5.70 -8.40
CA ALA A 153 7.48 5.19 -9.12
C ALA A 153 6.36 4.78 -8.14
N VAL A 154 5.11 5.12 -8.44
CA VAL A 154 3.96 4.79 -7.59
C VAL A 154 3.02 3.84 -8.33
N TYR A 155 2.50 2.84 -7.61
CA TYR A 155 1.52 1.87 -8.09
C TYR A 155 0.38 1.72 -7.10
N ALA A 156 -0.83 1.66 -7.61
CA ALA A 156 -2.04 1.44 -6.83
C ALA A 156 -2.78 0.18 -7.29
N PRO A 157 -2.61 -0.96 -6.61
CA PRO A 157 -3.20 -2.25 -7.02
C PRO A 157 -4.72 -2.28 -6.91
N LYS A 158 -5.31 -1.41 -6.11
CA LYS A 158 -6.77 -1.38 -5.88
C LYS A 158 -7.57 -1.00 -7.13
N GLY A 159 -6.96 -0.39 -8.14
CA GLY A 159 -7.58 -0.23 -9.45
C GLY A 159 -7.98 -1.55 -10.10
N ALA A 160 -7.16 -2.60 -9.89
CA ALA A 160 -7.37 -3.94 -10.42
C ALA A 160 -8.11 -4.88 -9.46
N LEU A 161 -7.83 -4.77 -8.15
CA LEU A 161 -8.19 -5.77 -7.15
C LEU A 161 -9.33 -5.33 -6.22
N GLY A 162 -9.68 -4.04 -6.25
CA GLY A 162 -10.53 -3.47 -5.22
C GLY A 162 -9.82 -3.41 -3.86
N HIS A 163 -10.58 -3.07 -2.83
CA HIS A 163 -10.09 -2.93 -1.47
C HIS A 163 -10.57 -4.10 -0.61
N SER A 164 -9.69 -5.01 -0.30
CA SER A 164 -9.96 -6.17 0.56
C SER A 164 -9.67 -5.89 2.04
N ILE A 165 -10.07 -4.76 2.52
CA ILE A 165 -10.03 -4.26 3.91
C ILE A 165 -8.96 -4.93 4.79
N GLY A 166 -9.29 -6.10 5.39
CA GLY A 166 -8.39 -6.79 6.33
C GLY A 166 -7.24 -7.56 5.67
N ALA A 167 -7.36 -7.92 4.39
CA ALA A 167 -6.33 -8.66 3.67
C ALA A 167 -5.36 -7.77 2.90
N VAL A 168 -5.76 -6.53 2.57
CA VAL A 168 -5.07 -5.70 1.57
C VAL A 168 -3.61 -5.43 1.92
N GLY A 169 -3.30 -5.15 3.18
CA GLY A 169 -1.92 -4.85 3.59
C GLY A 169 -0.95 -6.01 3.33
N ALA A 170 -1.38 -7.25 3.59
CA ALA A 170 -0.59 -8.44 3.31
C ALA A 170 -0.48 -8.74 1.81
N LEU A 171 -1.59 -8.56 1.07
CA LEU A 171 -1.60 -8.72 -0.38
C LEU A 171 -0.65 -7.73 -1.06
N GLU A 172 -0.72 -6.45 -0.68
CA GLU A 172 0.14 -5.40 -1.23
C GLU A 172 1.61 -5.58 -0.84
N ALA A 173 1.88 -6.05 0.38
CA ALA A 173 3.24 -6.43 0.77
C ALA A 173 3.78 -7.57 -0.12
N ALA A 174 2.96 -8.60 -0.41
CA ALA A 174 3.35 -9.67 -1.32
C ALA A 174 3.60 -9.15 -2.74
N LEU A 175 2.74 -8.28 -3.27
CA LEU A 175 2.91 -7.66 -4.59
C LEU A 175 4.17 -6.79 -4.64
N THR A 176 4.48 -6.05 -3.57
CA THR A 176 5.71 -5.25 -3.45
C THR A 176 6.95 -6.14 -3.52
N VAL A 177 6.97 -7.24 -2.77
CA VAL A 177 8.06 -8.21 -2.80
C VAL A 177 8.23 -8.85 -4.19
N LEU A 178 7.12 -9.19 -4.86
CA LEU A 178 7.15 -9.73 -6.22
C LEU A 178 7.66 -8.69 -7.23
N SER A 179 7.27 -7.43 -7.10
CA SER A 179 7.78 -6.34 -7.94
C SER A 179 9.29 -6.17 -7.79
N ILE A 180 9.83 -6.23 -6.57
CA ILE A 180 11.28 -6.20 -6.31
C ILE A 180 11.97 -7.39 -6.97
N ARG A 181 11.45 -8.60 -6.79
CA ARG A 181 12.01 -9.84 -7.36
C ARG A 181 12.08 -9.80 -8.88
N ASP A 182 11.00 -9.37 -9.52
CA ASP A 182 10.83 -9.47 -10.96
C ASP A 182 11.31 -8.21 -11.71
N GLY A 183 11.58 -7.12 -10.99
CA GLY A 183 11.93 -5.82 -11.59
C GLY A 183 10.78 -5.26 -12.43
N ILE A 184 9.53 -5.46 -11.99
CA ILE A 184 8.33 -5.05 -12.72
C ILE A 184 7.36 -4.35 -11.78
N ILE A 185 6.98 -3.12 -12.11
CA ILE A 185 5.91 -2.38 -11.47
C ILE A 185 4.68 -2.48 -12.39
N PRO A 186 3.58 -3.11 -11.95
CA PRO A 186 2.36 -3.19 -12.74
C PRO A 186 1.74 -1.80 -12.98
N PRO A 187 0.88 -1.63 -14.00
CA PRO A 187 0.16 -0.38 -14.19
C PRO A 187 -1.00 -0.25 -13.20
N THR A 188 -1.23 0.96 -12.71
CA THR A 188 -2.46 1.33 -12.01
C THR A 188 -3.60 1.33 -13.01
N LEU A 189 -4.56 0.42 -12.85
CA LEU A 189 -5.71 0.34 -13.75
C LEU A 189 -6.69 1.49 -13.54
N ASN A 190 -7.41 1.83 -14.60
CA ASN A 190 -8.43 2.89 -14.65
C ASN A 190 -7.90 4.31 -14.35
N LEU A 191 -6.60 4.50 -14.41
CA LEU A 191 -6.00 5.83 -14.38
C LEU A 191 -5.92 6.38 -15.80
N ASP A 192 -6.98 7.01 -16.25
CA ASP A 192 -7.08 7.62 -17.58
C ASP A 192 -6.67 9.09 -17.56
N ASN A 193 -7.05 9.79 -16.49
CA ASN A 193 -6.77 11.21 -16.29
C ASN A 193 -6.33 11.44 -14.84
N GLN A 194 -5.01 11.48 -14.61
CA GLN A 194 -4.48 11.75 -13.28
C GLN A 194 -5.02 13.11 -12.77
N ASP A 195 -5.46 13.11 -11.52
CA ASP A 195 -5.93 14.34 -10.87
C ASP A 195 -4.78 15.35 -10.82
N PRO A 196 -4.95 16.58 -11.36
CA PRO A 196 -3.88 17.58 -11.40
C PRO A 196 -3.35 18.01 -10.03
N GLU A 197 -4.10 17.75 -8.94
CA GLU A 197 -3.61 17.97 -7.57
C GLU A 197 -2.69 16.85 -7.06
N ILE A 198 -2.62 15.72 -7.77
CA ILE A 198 -1.78 14.57 -7.44
C ILE A 198 -0.50 14.62 -8.28
N ASN A 199 0.55 15.17 -7.69
CA ASN A 199 1.87 15.28 -8.33
C ASN A 199 2.75 14.06 -7.95
N LEU A 200 2.47 12.90 -8.55
CA LEU A 200 3.20 11.64 -8.36
C LEU A 200 3.54 11.02 -9.72
N ASP A 201 4.62 10.27 -9.79
CA ASP A 201 4.97 9.44 -10.95
C ASP A 201 4.20 8.11 -10.89
N VAL A 202 2.91 8.13 -11.19
CA VAL A 202 2.06 6.94 -11.14
C VAL A 202 2.25 6.10 -12.40
N VAL A 203 2.63 4.84 -12.22
CA VAL A 203 2.75 3.88 -13.33
C VAL A 203 1.35 3.51 -13.82
N HIS A 204 1.04 3.82 -15.09
CA HIS A 204 -0.25 3.54 -15.71
C HIS A 204 -0.08 3.14 -17.19
N GLY A 205 -1.14 2.65 -17.81
CA GLY A 205 -1.15 2.22 -19.21
C GLY A 205 -0.37 0.93 -19.45
N SER A 206 0.92 0.89 -19.12
CA SER A 206 1.77 -0.30 -19.26
C SER A 206 2.67 -0.49 -18.04
N ALA A 207 3.09 -1.73 -17.80
CA ALA A 207 4.02 -2.04 -16.73
C ALA A 207 5.38 -1.38 -16.97
N ARG A 208 5.99 -0.86 -15.89
CA ARG A 208 7.35 -0.31 -15.92
C ARG A 208 8.33 -1.40 -15.49
N LYS A 209 9.38 -1.58 -16.29
CA LYS A 209 10.48 -2.51 -16.00
C LYS A 209 11.71 -1.75 -15.56
N GLY A 210 12.41 -2.27 -14.59
CA GLY A 210 13.66 -1.71 -14.09
C GLY A 210 14.13 -2.41 -12.83
N GLU A 211 15.31 -2.09 -12.37
CA GLU A 211 15.78 -2.57 -11.08
C GLU A 211 15.06 -1.83 -9.96
N ILE A 212 14.62 -2.58 -8.95
CA ILE A 212 13.97 -2.06 -7.75
C ILE A 212 14.78 -2.57 -6.57
N ASN A 213 15.52 -1.69 -5.91
CA ASN A 213 16.34 -2.03 -4.77
C ASN A 213 15.58 -1.84 -3.46
N TYR A 214 14.81 -0.74 -3.36
CA TYR A 214 14.05 -0.41 -2.16
C TYR A 214 12.65 0.06 -2.51
N ALA A 215 11.68 -0.43 -1.74
CA ALA A 215 10.28 -0.07 -1.91
C ALA A 215 9.60 0.21 -0.57
N LEU A 216 8.59 1.07 -0.60
CA LEU A 216 7.64 1.25 0.49
C LEU A 216 6.29 0.60 0.13
N ASN A 217 5.64 0.01 1.12
CA ASN A 217 4.25 -0.40 1.04
C ASN A 217 3.45 0.33 2.11
N ASN A 218 2.45 1.08 1.69
CA ASN A 218 1.59 1.89 2.55
C ASN A 218 0.26 1.22 2.81
N SER A 219 -0.20 1.25 4.05
CA SER A 219 -1.52 0.77 4.44
C SER A 219 -2.11 1.70 5.48
N PHE A 220 -3.21 2.36 5.15
CA PHE A 220 -3.88 3.32 6.01
C PHE A 220 -5.29 2.85 6.31
N GLY A 221 -5.78 3.10 7.51
CA GLY A 221 -7.06 2.58 7.95
C GLY A 221 -7.88 3.58 8.74
N PHE A 222 -9.17 3.29 8.87
CA PHE A 222 -10.07 4.04 9.74
C PHE A 222 -9.52 4.11 11.17
N GLY A 223 -9.93 5.13 11.91
CA GLY A 223 -9.33 5.45 13.21
C GLY A 223 -8.00 6.18 13.10
N GLY A 224 -7.57 6.52 11.88
CA GLY A 224 -6.30 7.19 11.63
C GLY A 224 -5.08 6.29 11.77
N HIS A 225 -5.25 4.98 11.61
CA HIS A 225 -4.13 4.04 11.65
C HIS A 225 -3.30 4.12 10.37
N ASN A 226 -1.99 4.33 10.50
CA ASN A 226 -1.07 4.39 9.38
C ASN A 226 0.06 3.40 9.59
N VAL A 227 0.33 2.57 8.60
CA VAL A 227 1.44 1.64 8.55
C VAL A 227 2.19 1.82 7.24
N ALA A 228 3.51 1.91 7.30
CA ALA A 228 4.39 1.83 6.15
C ALA A 228 5.45 0.76 6.41
N LEU A 229 5.70 -0.08 5.41
CA LEU A 229 6.73 -1.11 5.44
C LEU A 229 7.81 -0.76 4.42
N ALA A 230 9.08 -0.88 4.82
CA ALA A 230 10.22 -0.72 3.93
C ALA A 230 10.80 -2.10 3.57
N PHE A 231 10.86 -2.38 2.28
CA PHE A 231 11.43 -3.61 1.73
C PHE A 231 12.69 -3.29 0.93
N GLY A 232 13.61 -4.26 0.91
CA GLY A 232 14.82 -4.22 0.09
C GLY A 232 15.02 -5.50 -0.68
N LYS A 233 15.68 -5.38 -1.83
CA LYS A 233 16.14 -6.52 -2.63
C LYS A 233 17.09 -7.39 -1.81
N TYR A 234 16.99 -8.71 -1.99
CA TYR A 234 17.89 -9.68 -1.36
C TYR A 234 19.09 -9.96 -2.23
#